data_fd9daf6de9f6ebce900f7239d9f90395
#
_entry.id   fd9daf6de9f6ebce900f7239d9f90395
#
_cell.length_a   1.000
_cell.length_b   1.000
_cell.length_c   1.000
_cell.angle_alpha   90.00
_cell.angle_beta   90.00
_cell.angle_gamma   90.00
#
_symmetry.space_group_name_H-M   'P 1'
#
loop_
_entity.id
_entity.type
_entity.pdbx_description
1 polymer ?
#
loop_
_entity_poly.entity_id
_entity_poly.type
_entity_poly.pdbx_seq_one_letter_code
_entity_poly.pdbx_strand_id
1 'polypeptide(L)'
;MNLKAKRLAALLTTGAICGTIVAAPKSALPQIQVASAANTYNYVEAMQKSLFFYQVQQSGPLADWNEVSWRADCMMNDYVTGGWFDAGDHIKFALTNAYSSAMLAWGVLEYEQGLKDAGLLDMYRKNLQFSLDFLVGCDLGDEVVYQIGEIGFDHKWWGSAEVYMRKYELMQGETERPYYTTKDSNVTGEMAAALAAGYLVFKDSDPALAKTYLEHAENCFKIADTTRDHKNTPASDAMYPSSHFYDELFWAANWMYKATGKQKYLDLCESDYIPNLGKEDQSTEMKYTWGMCWDDVQQGGTLLYALNTGDATWKEQFRKHLEYWTTGYGGKQINHTPDGLAWLTNWGSLRHAT
;
A
#
# COMPACT_ATOMS: atom_id res chain seq x y z
N MET A 1 12.79 34.18 22.56
CA MET A 1 13.14 32.80 22.83
C MET A 1 14.35 32.44 21.96
N ASN A 2 15.43 31.99 22.55
CA ASN A 2 16.77 31.92 21.91
C ASN A 2 16.81 30.74 20.89
N LEU A 3 17.43 30.94 19.75
CA LEU A 3 17.53 29.95 18.66
C LEU A 3 18.06 28.57 19.14
N LYS A 4 18.89 28.57 20.18
CA LYS A 4 19.41 27.36 20.82
C LYS A 4 18.33 26.53 21.54
N ALA A 5 17.30 27.16 22.08
CA ALA A 5 16.19 26.46 22.75
C ALA A 5 15.23 25.79 21.75
N LYS A 6 15.05 26.39 20.56
CA LYS A 6 14.25 25.76 19.48
C LYS A 6 14.94 24.54 18.86
N ARG A 7 16.28 24.56 18.79
CA ARG A 7 17.05 23.40 18.31
C ARG A 7 17.03 22.21 19.28
N LEU A 8 16.99 22.50 20.60
CA LEU A 8 16.92 21.45 21.61
C LEU A 8 15.52 20.79 21.68
N ALA A 9 14.45 21.56 21.44
CA ALA A 9 13.09 21.04 21.40
C ALA A 9 12.86 20.13 20.15
N ALA A 10 13.45 20.48 19.00
CA ALA A 10 13.39 19.64 17.80
C ALA A 10 14.15 18.32 17.94
N LEU A 11 15.27 18.31 18.69
CA LEU A 11 16.01 17.06 18.97
C LEU A 11 15.27 16.12 19.92
N LEU A 12 14.47 16.66 20.85
CA LEU A 12 13.72 15.85 21.81
C LEU A 12 12.46 15.21 21.16
N THR A 13 11.87 15.84 20.15
CA THR A 13 10.71 15.30 19.44
C THR A 13 11.11 14.20 18.45
N THR A 14 12.23 14.33 17.75
CA THR A 14 12.75 13.27 16.86
C THR A 14 13.23 12.02 17.63
N GLY A 15 13.77 12.19 18.83
CA GLY A 15 14.15 11.06 19.69
C GLY A 15 12.96 10.26 20.25
N ALA A 16 11.78 10.88 20.38
CA ALA A 16 10.59 10.22 20.90
C ALA A 16 9.86 9.35 19.85
N ILE A 17 10.00 9.66 18.57
CA ILE A 17 9.34 8.90 17.48
C ILE A 17 10.01 7.53 17.26
N CYS A 18 11.32 7.42 17.52
CA CYS A 18 12.06 6.14 17.46
C CYS A 18 12.02 5.32 18.75
N GLY A 19 11.46 5.85 19.84
CA GLY A 19 11.55 5.24 21.18
C GLY A 19 10.32 4.48 21.67
N THR A 20 9.21 4.47 20.97
CA THR A 20 7.95 3.88 21.47
C THR A 20 7.58 2.52 20.88
N ILE A 21 8.44 1.89 20.12
CA ILE A 21 8.26 0.49 19.76
C ILE A 21 8.85 -0.38 20.87
N VAL A 22 7.96 -1.06 21.60
CA VAL A 22 8.20 -2.14 22.56
C VAL A 22 8.38 -1.71 24.03
N ALA A 23 7.28 -1.70 24.77
CA ALA A 23 7.30 -1.98 26.19
C ALA A 23 7.50 -3.49 26.40
N ALA A 24 8.73 -4.00 26.21
CA ALA A 24 9.14 -5.32 26.67
C ALA A 24 9.96 -5.17 27.96
N PRO A 25 9.94 -6.16 28.87
CA PRO A 25 10.65 -6.07 30.15
C PRO A 25 12.15 -5.88 29.94
N LYS A 26 12.75 -5.10 30.82
CA LYS A 26 14.16 -4.63 30.80
C LYS A 26 15.20 -5.73 30.95
N SER A 27 15.15 -6.81 30.20
CA SER A 27 16.23 -7.80 30.17
C SER A 27 16.42 -8.35 28.75
N ALA A 28 17.58 -8.03 28.19
CA ALA A 28 18.21 -8.68 27.04
C ALA A 28 17.79 -8.27 25.63
N LEU A 29 17.72 -6.98 25.34
CA LEU A 29 17.94 -6.55 23.96
C LEU A 29 19.30 -5.84 23.87
N PRO A 30 20.14 -6.13 22.86
CA PRO A 30 21.35 -5.33 22.66
C PRO A 30 20.91 -3.88 22.44
N GLN A 31 21.52 -2.94 23.14
CA GLN A 31 21.31 -1.53 22.88
C GLN A 31 21.74 -1.27 21.45
N ILE A 32 20.77 -1.03 20.58
CA ILE A 32 21.06 -0.44 19.27
C ILE A 32 21.64 0.93 19.59
N GLN A 33 22.96 1.08 19.45
CA GLN A 33 23.56 2.39 19.41
C GLN A 33 22.98 3.09 18.18
N VAL A 34 21.95 3.91 18.41
CA VAL A 34 21.55 4.88 17.41
C VAL A 34 22.78 5.79 17.23
N ALA A 35 23.49 5.58 16.14
CA ALA A 35 24.57 6.47 15.77
C ALA A 35 23.97 7.88 15.75
N SER A 36 24.45 8.75 16.63
CA SER A 36 24.13 10.16 16.63
C SER A 36 24.75 10.76 15.37
N ALA A 37 24.07 10.59 14.25
CA ALA A 37 24.45 11.24 13.02
C ALA A 37 24.18 12.72 13.19
N ALA A 38 25.22 13.51 13.16
CA ALA A 38 25.18 14.97 13.15
C ALA A 38 24.58 15.56 11.87
N ASN A 39 23.96 14.77 11.02
CA ASN A 39 23.27 15.19 9.81
C ASN A 39 21.78 15.31 10.12
N THR A 40 21.32 16.52 10.30
CA THR A 40 19.92 16.86 10.47
C THR A 40 19.21 16.83 9.11
N TYR A 41 18.89 15.62 8.64
CA TYR A 41 17.97 15.51 7.50
C TYR A 41 16.57 15.96 7.96
N ASN A 42 15.90 16.74 7.11
CA ASN A 42 14.54 17.18 7.37
C ASN A 42 13.54 16.11 6.88
N TYR A 43 13.30 15.08 7.70
CA TYR A 43 12.39 14.00 7.35
C TYR A 43 10.92 14.46 7.20
N VAL A 44 10.51 15.53 7.88
CA VAL A 44 9.18 16.13 7.70
C VAL A 44 9.04 16.70 6.29
N GLU A 45 10.05 17.41 5.81
CA GLU A 45 10.08 17.93 4.43
C GLU A 45 10.14 16.77 3.42
N ALA A 46 10.91 15.73 3.69
CA ALA A 46 10.96 14.54 2.82
C ALA A 46 9.58 13.88 2.72
N MET A 47 8.87 13.70 3.83
CA MET A 47 7.50 13.17 3.86
C MET A 47 6.54 14.07 3.09
N GLN A 48 6.59 15.40 3.29
CA GLN A 48 5.77 16.35 2.54
C GLN A 48 6.01 16.23 1.02
N LYS A 49 7.26 16.17 0.59
CA LYS A 49 7.60 15.99 -0.82
C LYS A 49 7.13 14.65 -1.37
N SER A 50 7.15 13.60 -0.56
CA SER A 50 6.60 12.30 -0.95
C SER A 50 5.08 12.35 -1.17
N LEU A 51 4.35 13.15 -0.40
CA LEU A 51 2.91 13.37 -0.62
C LEU A 51 2.60 14.09 -1.93
N PHE A 52 3.48 15.00 -2.39
CA PHE A 52 3.34 15.62 -3.71
C PHE A 52 3.38 14.61 -4.86
N PHE A 53 4.08 13.49 -4.71
CA PHE A 53 4.08 12.42 -5.71
C PHE A 53 2.65 11.91 -5.96
N TYR A 54 1.87 11.66 -4.92
CA TYR A 54 0.48 11.24 -5.05
C TYR A 54 -0.42 12.33 -5.65
N GLN A 55 -0.18 13.61 -5.33
CA GLN A 55 -0.89 14.72 -5.96
C GLN A 55 -0.58 14.85 -7.45
N VAL A 56 0.70 14.63 -7.85
CA VAL A 56 1.09 14.59 -9.26
C VAL A 56 0.40 13.48 -10.01
N GLN A 57 0.15 12.34 -9.39
CA GLN A 57 -0.45 11.16 -10.01
C GLN A 57 -1.99 11.19 -10.07
N GLN A 58 -2.65 12.22 -9.55
CA GLN A 58 -4.11 12.31 -9.60
C GLN A 58 -4.63 12.30 -11.04
N SER A 59 -5.67 11.50 -11.29
CA SER A 59 -6.41 11.42 -12.55
C SER A 59 -7.85 11.91 -12.35
N GLY A 60 -8.52 12.29 -13.43
CA GLY A 60 -9.88 12.83 -13.37
C GLY A 60 -9.90 14.32 -13.04
N PRO A 61 -10.98 14.81 -12.42
CA PRO A 61 -11.01 16.15 -11.84
C PRO A 61 -10.00 16.24 -10.71
N LEU A 62 -9.08 17.21 -10.80
CA LEU A 62 -8.12 17.41 -9.72
C LEU A 62 -8.86 17.89 -8.46
N ALA A 63 -8.43 17.38 -7.32
CA ALA A 63 -8.93 17.85 -6.05
C ALA A 63 -8.55 19.33 -5.81
N ASP A 64 -9.48 20.12 -5.26
CA ASP A 64 -9.28 21.55 -4.98
C ASP A 64 -8.07 21.82 -4.05
N TRP A 65 -7.66 20.82 -3.28
CA TRP A 65 -6.52 20.87 -2.40
C TRP A 65 -5.20 20.42 -3.06
N ASN A 66 -5.20 20.07 -4.36
CA ASN A 66 -3.98 19.71 -5.07
C ASN A 66 -3.07 20.94 -5.22
N GLU A 67 -1.85 20.84 -4.71
CA GLU A 67 -0.89 21.95 -4.67
C GLU A 67 0.03 22.00 -5.90
N VAL A 68 -0.13 21.04 -6.83
CA VAL A 68 0.73 20.93 -8.02
C VAL A 68 0.25 21.89 -9.11
N SER A 69 0.80 23.08 -9.16
CA SER A 69 0.34 24.20 -9.97
C SER A 69 0.36 23.99 -11.49
N TRP A 70 1.08 22.98 -11.99
CA TRP A 70 1.17 22.66 -13.42
C TRP A 70 0.23 21.52 -13.85
N ARG A 71 -0.51 20.90 -12.91
CA ARG A 71 -1.55 19.92 -13.21
C ARG A 71 -2.90 20.60 -13.41
N ALA A 72 -3.74 19.95 -14.21
CA ALA A 72 -5.14 20.32 -14.43
C ALA A 72 -6.00 19.05 -14.59
N ASP A 73 -7.32 19.22 -14.71
CA ASP A 73 -8.25 18.12 -14.95
C ASP A 73 -7.86 17.33 -16.20
N CYS A 74 -7.96 16.00 -16.10
CA CYS A 74 -7.63 15.08 -17.18
C CYS A 74 -8.51 13.82 -17.09
N MET A 75 -8.55 13.01 -18.14
CA MET A 75 -9.26 11.72 -18.13
C MET A 75 -10.71 11.82 -17.61
N MET A 76 -11.42 12.92 -17.96
CA MET A 76 -12.75 13.23 -17.45
C MET A 76 -13.83 12.25 -17.93
N ASN A 77 -13.55 11.48 -19.00
CA ASN A 77 -14.46 10.49 -19.59
C ASN A 77 -14.08 9.05 -19.22
N ASP A 78 -13.17 8.85 -18.28
CA ASP A 78 -12.89 7.51 -17.78
C ASP A 78 -14.13 6.89 -17.14
N TYR A 79 -14.33 5.59 -17.32
CA TYR A 79 -15.45 4.86 -16.72
C TYR A 79 -15.52 5.03 -15.20
N VAL A 80 -14.35 5.02 -14.53
CA VAL A 80 -14.22 5.44 -13.14
C VAL A 80 -13.21 6.58 -13.10
N THR A 81 -13.67 7.78 -12.77
CA THR A 81 -12.80 8.95 -12.58
C THR A 81 -12.05 8.91 -11.25
N GLY A 82 -11.03 9.74 -11.09
CA GLY A 82 -10.19 9.72 -9.88
C GLY A 82 -9.12 8.62 -9.93
N GLY A 83 -8.54 8.34 -8.77
CA GLY A 83 -7.41 7.43 -8.63
C GLY A 83 -6.09 8.00 -9.12
N TRP A 84 -5.03 7.22 -8.97
CA TRP A 84 -3.69 7.58 -9.38
C TRP A 84 -3.29 6.87 -10.66
N PHE A 85 -2.56 7.56 -11.52
CA PHE A 85 -1.80 6.91 -12.59
C PHE A 85 -0.78 5.96 -11.97
N ASP A 86 -0.43 4.93 -12.72
CA ASP A 86 0.45 3.87 -12.20
C ASP A 86 1.88 4.36 -11.95
N ALA A 87 2.47 4.98 -12.95
CA ALA A 87 3.85 5.47 -12.88
C ALA A 87 4.04 6.75 -13.71
N GLY A 88 4.91 6.72 -14.74
CA GLY A 88 5.05 7.79 -15.72
C GLY A 88 4.10 7.64 -16.91
N ASP A 89 3.33 6.59 -16.93
CA ASP A 89 2.23 6.33 -17.85
C ASP A 89 0.90 6.92 -17.34
N HIS A 90 -0.18 6.74 -18.11
CA HIS A 90 -1.49 7.27 -17.76
C HIS A 90 -2.53 6.16 -17.52
N ILE A 91 -2.08 4.92 -17.37
CA ILE A 91 -2.95 3.80 -17.03
C ILE A 91 -3.26 3.83 -15.54
N LYS A 92 -4.44 3.37 -15.16
CA LYS A 92 -4.84 3.19 -13.76
C LYS A 92 -5.11 1.71 -13.50
N PHE A 93 -4.52 1.20 -12.41
CA PHE A 93 -4.75 -0.17 -11.94
C PHE A 93 -5.32 -0.16 -10.53
N ALA A 94 -6.41 -0.91 -10.31
CA ALA A 94 -6.98 -1.04 -8.98
C ALA A 94 -6.01 -1.74 -8.01
N LEU A 95 -5.24 -2.73 -8.47
CA LEU A 95 -4.27 -3.47 -7.66
C LEU A 95 -3.22 -2.54 -7.02
N THR A 96 -2.52 -1.75 -7.83
CA THR A 96 -1.45 -0.86 -7.33
C THR A 96 -2.00 0.32 -6.55
N ASN A 97 -3.17 0.86 -6.93
CA ASN A 97 -3.89 1.86 -6.13
C ASN A 97 -4.29 1.28 -4.76
N ALA A 98 -4.78 0.04 -4.71
CA ALA A 98 -5.19 -0.61 -3.47
C ALA A 98 -3.99 -0.89 -2.56
N TYR A 99 -2.91 -1.49 -3.09
CA TYR A 99 -1.68 -1.72 -2.33
C TYR A 99 -1.15 -0.42 -1.71
N SER A 100 -1.02 0.63 -2.52
CA SER A 100 -0.54 1.94 -2.06
C SER A 100 -1.47 2.55 -1.00
N SER A 101 -2.79 2.43 -1.19
CA SER A 101 -3.78 2.91 -0.23
C SER A 101 -3.74 2.14 1.09
N ALA A 102 -3.59 0.82 1.07
CA ALA A 102 -3.45 0.01 2.27
C ALA A 102 -2.19 0.41 3.07
N MET A 103 -1.06 0.64 2.39
CA MET A 103 0.19 1.09 3.02
C MET A 103 0.05 2.50 3.60
N LEU A 104 -0.57 3.44 2.89
CA LEU A 104 -0.84 4.78 3.41
C LEU A 104 -1.80 4.73 4.61
N ALA A 105 -2.87 3.95 4.54
CA ALA A 105 -3.79 3.77 5.66
C ALA A 105 -3.08 3.19 6.89
N TRP A 106 -2.25 2.17 6.70
CA TRP A 106 -1.45 1.60 7.79
C TRP A 106 -0.51 2.62 8.40
N GLY A 107 0.14 3.46 7.57
CA GLY A 107 0.98 4.55 8.03
C GLY A 107 0.23 5.55 8.93
N VAL A 108 -1.03 5.91 8.59
CA VAL A 108 -1.86 6.75 9.46
C VAL A 108 -2.16 6.05 10.79
N LEU A 109 -2.56 4.77 10.74
CA LEU A 109 -2.98 4.04 11.94
C LEU A 109 -1.84 3.85 12.95
N GLU A 110 -0.60 3.71 12.47
CA GLU A 110 0.56 3.51 13.34
C GLU A 110 1.24 4.83 13.76
N TYR A 111 1.19 5.86 12.90
CA TYR A 111 1.97 7.09 13.08
C TYR A 111 1.13 8.37 13.10
N GLU A 112 -0.16 8.29 13.41
CA GLU A 112 -1.09 9.42 13.38
C GLU A 112 -0.56 10.63 14.18
N GLN A 113 -0.04 10.40 15.39
CA GLN A 113 0.49 11.47 16.21
C GLN A 113 1.72 12.14 15.57
N GLY A 114 2.62 11.36 14.98
CA GLY A 114 3.77 11.91 14.26
C GLY A 114 3.36 12.76 13.05
N LEU A 115 2.33 12.32 12.32
CA LEU A 115 1.77 13.09 11.19
C LEU A 115 1.08 14.38 11.68
N LYS A 116 0.38 14.36 12.82
CA LYS A 116 -0.19 15.57 13.48
C LYS A 116 0.90 16.55 13.86
N ASP A 117 1.94 16.07 14.54
CA ASP A 117 3.04 16.90 15.01
C ASP A 117 3.84 17.53 13.85
N ALA A 118 3.91 16.82 12.73
CA ALA A 118 4.49 17.31 11.48
C ALA A 118 3.58 18.28 10.70
N GLY A 119 2.27 18.37 11.04
CA GLY A 119 1.29 19.13 10.29
C GLY A 119 0.89 18.53 8.95
N LEU A 120 1.11 17.22 8.77
CA LEU A 120 0.90 16.51 7.50
C LEU A 120 -0.36 15.63 7.47
N LEU A 121 -1.01 15.39 8.61
CA LEU A 121 -2.10 14.41 8.71
C LEU A 121 -3.27 14.73 7.77
N ASP A 122 -3.67 15.99 7.66
CA ASP A 122 -4.78 16.39 6.79
C ASP A 122 -4.47 16.09 5.31
N MET A 123 -3.31 16.51 4.82
CA MET A 123 -2.88 16.24 3.45
C MET A 123 -2.71 14.74 3.18
N TYR A 124 -2.21 14.01 4.16
CA TYR A 124 -2.05 12.56 4.07
C TYR A 124 -3.41 11.86 3.92
N ARG A 125 -4.38 12.20 4.77
CA ARG A 125 -5.76 11.68 4.71
C ARG A 125 -6.47 12.04 3.40
N LYS A 126 -6.30 13.26 2.89
CA LYS A 126 -6.87 13.69 1.62
C LYS A 126 -6.35 12.87 0.44
N ASN A 127 -5.03 12.64 0.39
CA ASN A 127 -4.45 11.75 -0.64
C ASN A 127 -5.00 10.32 -0.53
N LEU A 128 -5.07 9.77 0.68
CA LEU A 128 -5.63 8.44 0.91
C LEU A 128 -7.10 8.37 0.47
N GLN A 129 -7.92 9.32 0.87
CA GLN A 129 -9.33 9.38 0.50
C GLN A 129 -9.51 9.39 -1.02
N PHE A 130 -8.71 10.19 -1.74
CA PHE A 130 -8.80 10.32 -3.19
C PHE A 130 -8.67 8.96 -3.90
N SER A 131 -7.76 8.11 -3.45
CA SER A 131 -7.61 6.77 -4.01
C SER A 131 -8.66 5.78 -3.50
N LEU A 132 -9.07 5.85 -2.22
CA LEU A 132 -10.13 4.99 -1.69
C LEU A 132 -11.48 5.25 -2.40
N ASP A 133 -11.80 6.50 -2.69
CA ASP A 133 -13.02 6.87 -3.43
C ASP A 133 -12.99 6.29 -4.86
N PHE A 134 -11.82 6.27 -5.50
CA PHE A 134 -11.63 5.58 -6.79
C PHE A 134 -11.87 4.06 -6.65
N LEU A 135 -11.33 3.42 -5.62
CA LEU A 135 -11.53 1.98 -5.39
C LEU A 135 -13.00 1.64 -5.12
N VAL A 136 -13.74 2.51 -4.42
CA VAL A 136 -15.21 2.38 -4.27
C VAL A 136 -15.88 2.41 -5.64
N GLY A 137 -15.50 3.35 -6.51
CA GLY A 137 -16.03 3.43 -7.87
C GLY A 137 -15.67 2.22 -8.76
N CYS A 138 -14.57 1.53 -8.46
CA CYS A 138 -14.18 0.31 -9.17
C CYS A 138 -14.99 -0.93 -8.79
N ASP A 139 -15.66 -0.95 -7.64
CA ASP A 139 -16.50 -2.07 -7.21
C ASP A 139 -17.86 -2.02 -7.90
N LEU A 140 -18.10 -2.93 -8.84
CA LEU A 140 -19.34 -3.07 -9.62
C LEU A 140 -20.33 -4.06 -8.99
N GLY A 141 -20.04 -4.58 -7.80
CA GLY A 141 -20.86 -5.55 -7.08
C GLY A 141 -20.47 -7.00 -7.32
N ASP A 142 -20.50 -7.49 -8.56
CA ASP A 142 -20.15 -8.87 -8.91
C ASP A 142 -18.71 -9.02 -9.43
N GLU A 143 -18.10 -7.94 -9.83
CA GLU A 143 -16.72 -7.85 -10.33
C GLU A 143 -16.17 -6.44 -10.06
N VAL A 144 -14.91 -6.22 -10.35
CA VAL A 144 -14.28 -4.91 -10.16
C VAL A 144 -13.60 -4.43 -11.45
N VAL A 145 -13.56 -3.11 -11.66
CA VAL A 145 -12.70 -2.50 -12.68
C VAL A 145 -11.27 -2.62 -12.18
N TYR A 146 -10.41 -3.37 -12.88
CA TYR A 146 -9.03 -3.52 -12.45
C TYR A 146 -8.05 -2.64 -13.22
N GLN A 147 -8.40 -2.23 -14.46
CA GLN A 147 -7.55 -1.42 -15.32
C GLN A 147 -8.39 -0.43 -16.13
N ILE A 148 -7.90 0.80 -16.28
CA ILE A 148 -8.44 1.83 -17.17
C ILE A 148 -7.30 2.39 -18.02
N GLY A 149 -7.50 2.36 -19.35
CA GLY A 149 -6.46 2.64 -20.35
C GLY A 149 -5.80 1.35 -20.85
N GLU A 150 -5.05 1.46 -21.94
CA GLU A 150 -4.38 0.34 -22.59
C GLU A 150 -2.90 0.62 -22.84
N ILE A 151 -2.07 -0.39 -22.72
CA ILE A 151 -0.61 -0.31 -22.92
C ILE A 151 -0.28 0.07 -24.36
N GLY A 152 -1.03 -0.47 -25.30
CA GLY A 152 -0.74 -0.37 -26.73
C GLY A 152 -0.63 1.06 -27.25
N PHE A 153 -1.48 1.95 -26.77
CA PHE A 153 -1.40 3.38 -27.07
C PHE A 153 -0.52 4.12 -26.08
N ASP A 154 -0.76 3.91 -24.78
CA ASP A 154 -0.12 4.67 -23.69
C ASP A 154 1.41 4.65 -23.77
N HIS A 155 2.01 3.48 -23.86
CA HIS A 155 3.46 3.32 -23.90
C HIS A 155 4.11 3.73 -25.22
N LYS A 156 3.33 4.16 -26.21
CA LYS A 156 3.85 4.74 -27.47
C LYS A 156 3.82 6.26 -27.48
N TRP A 157 3.16 6.86 -26.49
CA TRP A 157 3.01 8.31 -26.45
C TRP A 157 3.49 8.85 -25.09
N TRP A 158 4.38 9.82 -25.14
CA TRP A 158 4.95 10.49 -23.98
C TRP A 158 4.52 11.96 -23.96
N GLY A 159 3.81 12.39 -22.90
CA GLY A 159 3.33 13.76 -22.77
C GLY A 159 2.54 13.96 -21.48
N SER A 160 1.99 15.16 -21.27
CA SER A 160 1.24 15.44 -20.06
C SER A 160 -0.15 14.83 -20.09
N ALA A 161 -0.67 14.46 -18.92
CA ALA A 161 -2.00 13.87 -18.75
C ALA A 161 -3.13 14.76 -19.32
N GLU A 162 -2.97 16.09 -19.24
CA GLU A 162 -3.95 17.08 -19.66
C GLU A 162 -4.20 17.08 -21.17
N VAL A 163 -3.22 16.64 -21.97
CA VAL A 163 -3.37 16.57 -23.43
C VAL A 163 -3.53 15.13 -23.95
N TYR A 164 -3.42 14.14 -23.08
CA TYR A 164 -3.48 12.74 -23.45
C TYR A 164 -4.78 12.40 -24.19
N MET A 165 -5.95 12.73 -23.66
CA MET A 165 -7.23 12.39 -24.27
C MET A 165 -7.43 13.06 -25.62
N ARG A 166 -6.92 14.28 -25.78
CA ARG A 166 -6.95 14.94 -27.12
C ARG A 166 -6.09 14.18 -28.13
N LYS A 167 -4.94 13.67 -27.69
CA LYS A 167 -4.06 12.87 -28.54
C LYS A 167 -4.67 11.51 -28.85
N TYR A 168 -5.29 10.89 -27.84
CA TYR A 168 -6.00 9.62 -27.98
C TYR A 168 -7.12 9.73 -29.01
N GLU A 169 -8.00 10.72 -28.91
CA GLU A 169 -9.06 11.00 -29.86
C GLU A 169 -8.53 11.17 -31.30
N LEU A 170 -7.47 11.96 -31.47
CA LEU A 170 -6.88 12.20 -32.79
C LEU A 170 -6.26 10.94 -33.43
N MET A 171 -5.75 10.02 -32.63
CA MET A 171 -5.06 8.82 -33.12
C MET A 171 -5.94 7.58 -33.17
N GLN A 172 -6.88 7.44 -32.25
CA GLN A 172 -7.75 6.26 -32.14
C GLN A 172 -9.17 6.52 -32.63
N GLY A 173 -9.61 7.79 -32.71
CA GLY A 173 -10.98 8.16 -33.05
C GLY A 173 -11.98 7.99 -31.89
N GLU A 174 -11.48 7.70 -30.69
CA GLU A 174 -12.29 7.43 -29.51
C GLU A 174 -12.15 8.54 -28.48
N THR A 175 -13.22 8.86 -27.76
CA THR A 175 -13.26 9.89 -26.71
C THR A 175 -13.16 9.31 -25.30
N GLU A 176 -13.24 7.98 -25.16
CA GLU A 176 -13.18 7.24 -23.91
C GLU A 176 -12.09 6.19 -24.00
N ARG A 177 -11.36 5.98 -22.91
CA ARG A 177 -10.38 4.91 -22.85
C ARG A 177 -11.05 3.58 -22.48
N PRO A 178 -10.54 2.45 -22.98
CA PRO A 178 -11.05 1.15 -22.57
C PRO A 178 -10.85 0.92 -21.07
N TYR A 179 -11.73 0.13 -20.48
CA TYR A 179 -11.56 -0.39 -19.13
C TYR A 179 -11.77 -1.92 -19.13
N TYR A 180 -11.23 -2.56 -18.14
CA TYR A 180 -11.25 -4.02 -18.02
C TYR A 180 -11.67 -4.42 -16.62
N THR A 181 -12.46 -5.49 -16.51
CA THR A 181 -13.00 -5.99 -15.25
C THR A 181 -12.41 -7.34 -14.90
N THR A 182 -12.41 -7.66 -13.61
CA THR A 182 -11.99 -8.96 -13.09
C THR A 182 -12.72 -9.33 -11.80
N LYS A 183 -12.65 -10.63 -11.46
CA LYS A 183 -13.02 -11.17 -10.15
C LYS A 183 -11.80 -11.72 -9.39
N ASP A 184 -10.62 -11.57 -9.97
CA ASP A 184 -9.40 -12.17 -9.45
C ASP A 184 -9.13 -11.79 -8.01
N SER A 185 -8.77 -12.80 -7.22
CA SER A 185 -8.65 -12.71 -5.76
C SER A 185 -7.50 -11.82 -5.31
N ASN A 186 -6.43 -11.71 -6.11
CA ASN A 186 -5.34 -10.78 -5.83
C ASN A 186 -5.82 -9.33 -5.91
N VAL A 187 -6.58 -8.95 -6.95
CA VAL A 187 -7.08 -7.58 -7.10
C VAL A 187 -8.16 -7.27 -6.05
N THR A 188 -9.16 -8.14 -5.94
CA THR A 188 -10.29 -7.92 -5.02
C THR A 188 -9.89 -8.07 -3.55
N GLY A 189 -8.90 -8.90 -3.24
CA GLY A 189 -8.29 -9.03 -1.91
C GLY A 189 -7.55 -7.76 -1.51
N GLU A 190 -6.71 -7.20 -2.39
CA GLU A 190 -6.03 -5.93 -2.12
C GLU A 190 -7.01 -4.77 -1.95
N MET A 191 -8.06 -4.69 -2.78
CA MET A 191 -9.11 -3.68 -2.62
C MET A 191 -9.82 -3.82 -1.26
N ALA A 192 -10.13 -5.05 -0.84
CA ALA A 192 -10.74 -5.29 0.46
C ALA A 192 -9.84 -4.85 1.62
N ALA A 193 -8.53 -5.14 1.53
CA ALA A 193 -7.56 -4.71 2.54
C ALA A 193 -7.46 -3.19 2.63
N ALA A 194 -7.33 -2.50 1.49
CA ALA A 194 -7.24 -1.05 1.42
C ALA A 194 -8.49 -0.36 2.01
N LEU A 195 -9.68 -0.82 1.59
CA LEU A 195 -10.95 -0.24 2.04
C LEU A 195 -11.22 -0.54 3.52
N ALA A 196 -10.86 -1.73 4.03
CA ALA A 196 -10.97 -2.05 5.45
C ALA A 196 -9.99 -1.21 6.31
N ALA A 197 -8.77 -1.00 5.83
CA ALA A 197 -7.81 -0.10 6.48
C ALA A 197 -8.30 1.36 6.42
N GLY A 198 -8.86 1.79 5.30
CA GLY A 198 -9.50 3.09 5.13
C GLY A 198 -10.66 3.32 6.11
N TYR A 199 -11.53 2.33 6.30
CA TYR A 199 -12.56 2.36 7.34
C TYR A 199 -11.96 2.73 8.71
N LEU A 200 -10.89 2.07 9.10
CA LEU A 200 -10.25 2.31 10.40
C LEU A 200 -9.68 3.73 10.53
N VAL A 201 -9.16 4.29 9.45
CA VAL A 201 -8.62 5.67 9.43
C VAL A 201 -9.73 6.72 9.60
N PHE A 202 -10.90 6.48 8.98
CA PHE A 202 -11.96 7.49 8.91
C PHE A 202 -13.11 7.28 9.91
N LYS A 203 -13.24 6.12 10.56
CA LYS A 203 -14.41 5.75 11.39
C LYS A 203 -14.76 6.75 12.48
N ASP A 204 -13.78 7.46 13.03
CA ASP A 204 -13.98 8.41 14.11
C ASP A 204 -14.15 9.86 13.60
N SER A 205 -13.62 10.17 12.40
CA SER A 205 -13.68 11.52 11.82
C SER A 205 -14.81 11.71 10.81
N ASP A 206 -15.12 10.67 10.04
CA ASP A 206 -16.23 10.62 9.09
C ASP A 206 -16.87 9.21 9.07
N PRO A 207 -17.77 8.92 10.01
CA PRO A 207 -18.41 7.61 10.12
C PRO A 207 -19.23 7.20 8.90
N ALA A 208 -19.77 8.16 8.14
CA ALA A 208 -20.57 7.88 6.95
C ALA A 208 -19.67 7.39 5.80
N LEU A 209 -18.59 8.12 5.55
CA LEU A 209 -17.56 7.72 4.58
C LEU A 209 -16.94 6.36 4.95
N ALA A 210 -16.56 6.20 6.21
CA ALA A 210 -15.99 4.96 6.70
C ALA A 210 -16.94 3.77 6.49
N LYS A 211 -18.23 3.94 6.77
CA LYS A 211 -19.23 2.89 6.52
C LYS A 211 -19.26 2.47 5.05
N THR A 212 -19.20 3.42 4.12
CA THR A 212 -19.09 3.14 2.68
C THR A 212 -17.86 2.27 2.38
N TYR A 213 -16.70 2.64 2.91
CA TYR A 213 -15.49 1.84 2.71
C TYR A 213 -15.63 0.41 3.25
N LEU A 214 -16.23 0.25 4.42
CA LEU A 214 -16.42 -1.09 4.99
C LEU A 214 -17.40 -1.94 4.17
N GLU A 215 -18.49 -1.37 3.65
CA GLU A 215 -19.45 -2.08 2.81
C GLU A 215 -18.79 -2.59 1.53
N HIS A 216 -17.99 -1.76 0.86
CA HIS A 216 -17.22 -2.16 -0.32
C HIS A 216 -16.09 -3.15 0.01
N ALA A 217 -15.43 -2.99 1.18
CA ALA A 217 -14.44 -3.96 1.66
C ALA A 217 -15.05 -5.36 1.85
N GLU A 218 -16.24 -5.44 2.48
CA GLU A 218 -16.97 -6.71 2.67
C GLU A 218 -17.35 -7.33 1.32
N ASN A 219 -17.75 -6.53 0.32
CA ASN A 219 -18.08 -7.02 -1.00
C ASN A 219 -16.83 -7.54 -1.74
N CYS A 220 -15.76 -6.74 -1.81
CA CYS A 220 -14.51 -7.15 -2.46
C CYS A 220 -13.93 -8.41 -1.80
N PHE A 221 -13.94 -8.51 -0.46
CA PHE A 221 -13.52 -9.71 0.24
C PHE A 221 -14.35 -10.94 -0.14
N LYS A 222 -15.67 -10.78 -0.25
CA LYS A 222 -16.57 -11.87 -0.68
C LYS A 222 -16.22 -12.33 -2.10
N ILE A 223 -15.96 -11.41 -3.03
CA ILE A 223 -15.55 -11.76 -4.39
C ILE A 223 -14.22 -12.54 -4.35
N ALA A 224 -13.22 -12.02 -3.63
CA ALA A 224 -11.91 -12.64 -3.50
C ALA A 224 -12.00 -14.08 -2.94
N ASP A 225 -12.69 -14.26 -1.81
CA ASP A 225 -12.80 -15.56 -1.14
C ASP A 225 -13.65 -16.57 -1.94
N THR A 226 -14.55 -16.08 -2.79
CA THR A 226 -15.39 -16.94 -3.65
C THR A 226 -14.66 -17.36 -4.92
N THR A 227 -13.92 -16.45 -5.55
CA THR A 227 -13.26 -16.69 -6.84
C THR A 227 -12.04 -17.59 -6.71
N ARG A 228 -11.14 -17.29 -5.79
CA ARG A 228 -9.91 -18.07 -5.49
C ARG A 228 -9.10 -18.39 -6.75
N ASP A 229 -8.89 -17.37 -7.57
CA ASP A 229 -8.11 -17.39 -8.80
C ASP A 229 -7.43 -16.04 -9.02
N HIS A 230 -6.41 -16.00 -9.91
CA HIS A 230 -5.62 -14.81 -10.25
C HIS A 230 -5.25 -14.77 -11.75
N LYS A 231 -5.98 -15.51 -12.60
CA LYS A 231 -5.63 -15.73 -14.01
C LYS A 231 -6.67 -15.22 -15.00
N ASN A 232 -7.66 -14.48 -14.53
CA ASN A 232 -8.77 -14.03 -15.37
C ASN A 232 -8.58 -12.61 -15.92
N THR A 233 -7.53 -11.90 -15.50
CA THR A 233 -7.16 -10.62 -16.12
C THR A 233 -6.71 -10.85 -17.56
N PRO A 234 -7.12 -10.04 -18.53
CA PRO A 234 -6.74 -10.21 -19.92
C PRO A 234 -5.22 -10.22 -20.09
N ALA A 235 -4.68 -11.33 -20.62
CA ALA A 235 -3.24 -11.52 -20.79
C ALA A 235 -2.58 -10.51 -21.74
N SER A 236 -3.35 -9.87 -22.63
CA SER A 236 -2.86 -8.85 -23.57
C SER A 236 -2.34 -7.59 -22.87
N ASP A 237 -2.81 -7.31 -21.64
CA ASP A 237 -2.49 -6.13 -20.88
C ASP A 237 -1.91 -6.44 -19.48
N ALA A 238 -1.42 -7.64 -19.28
CA ALA A 238 -0.88 -8.10 -17.99
C ALA A 238 0.43 -7.40 -17.61
N MET A 239 0.33 -6.14 -17.21
CA MET A 239 1.46 -5.43 -16.60
C MET A 239 1.73 -5.93 -15.18
N TYR A 240 0.70 -6.42 -14.51
CA TYR A 240 0.74 -6.88 -13.12
C TYR A 240 0.26 -8.34 -13.01
N PRO A 241 1.00 -9.31 -13.62
CA PRO A 241 0.67 -10.72 -13.47
C PRO A 241 0.92 -11.14 -12.02
N SER A 242 -0.10 -11.67 -11.37
CA SER A 242 0.07 -12.22 -10.02
C SER A 242 0.71 -13.61 -10.08
N SER A 243 1.56 -13.88 -9.09
CA SER A 243 2.19 -15.20 -8.90
C SER A 243 1.31 -16.13 -8.06
N HIS A 244 0.43 -15.60 -7.22
CA HIS A 244 -0.49 -16.32 -6.34
C HIS A 244 -1.55 -15.36 -5.79
N PHE A 245 -2.40 -15.80 -4.85
CA PHE A 245 -3.49 -15.00 -4.31
C PHE A 245 -3.84 -15.33 -2.84
N TYR A 246 -3.27 -16.36 -2.26
CA TYR A 246 -3.56 -16.70 -0.87
C TYR A 246 -2.97 -15.72 0.13
N ASP A 247 -1.94 -15.01 -0.24
CA ASP A 247 -1.36 -13.95 0.58
C ASP A 247 -2.24 -12.70 0.57
N GLU A 248 -2.89 -12.34 -0.56
CA GLU A 248 -3.89 -11.27 -0.57
C GLU A 248 -5.16 -11.65 0.20
N LEU A 249 -5.62 -12.91 0.13
CA LEU A 249 -6.72 -13.39 0.97
C LEU A 249 -6.36 -13.32 2.47
N PHE A 250 -5.15 -13.73 2.81
CA PHE A 250 -4.65 -13.67 4.19
C PHE A 250 -4.50 -12.21 4.67
N TRP A 251 -3.95 -11.34 3.83
CA TRP A 251 -3.82 -9.91 4.07
C TRP A 251 -5.17 -9.25 4.28
N ALA A 252 -6.11 -9.46 3.36
CA ALA A 252 -7.46 -8.91 3.42
C ALA A 252 -8.22 -9.41 4.66
N ALA A 253 -8.17 -10.71 4.97
CA ALA A 253 -8.84 -11.27 6.14
C ALA A 253 -8.33 -10.65 7.45
N ASN A 254 -7.02 -10.39 7.55
CA ASN A 254 -6.44 -9.74 8.72
C ASN A 254 -6.92 -8.29 8.88
N TRP A 255 -7.01 -7.53 7.78
CA TRP A 255 -7.59 -6.19 7.81
C TRP A 255 -9.08 -6.20 8.13
N MET A 256 -9.85 -7.14 7.56
CA MET A 256 -11.27 -7.31 7.85
C MET A 256 -11.52 -7.69 9.31
N TYR A 257 -10.66 -8.54 9.90
CA TYR A 257 -10.72 -8.81 11.33
C TYR A 257 -10.44 -7.56 12.16
N LYS A 258 -9.35 -6.83 11.85
CA LYS A 258 -8.97 -5.59 12.54
C LYS A 258 -10.08 -4.54 12.46
N ALA A 259 -10.77 -4.45 11.32
CA ALA A 259 -11.87 -3.52 11.10
C ALA A 259 -13.16 -3.89 11.82
N THR A 260 -13.51 -5.19 11.87
CA THR A 260 -14.84 -5.63 12.29
C THR A 260 -14.89 -6.41 13.60
N GLY A 261 -13.77 -6.98 14.04
CA GLY A 261 -13.69 -7.91 15.17
C GLY A 261 -14.37 -9.28 14.92
N LYS A 262 -14.81 -9.57 13.69
CA LYS A 262 -15.54 -10.80 13.36
C LYS A 262 -14.57 -11.98 13.25
N GLN A 263 -14.68 -12.93 14.16
CA GLN A 263 -13.80 -14.11 14.28
C GLN A 263 -13.69 -14.92 12.98
N LYS A 264 -14.74 -14.96 12.18
CA LYS A 264 -14.79 -15.71 10.91
C LYS A 264 -13.58 -15.44 9.99
N TYR A 265 -13.01 -14.23 10.04
CA TYR A 265 -11.87 -13.89 9.20
C TYR A 265 -10.57 -14.57 9.65
N LEU A 266 -10.37 -14.71 10.97
CA LEU A 266 -9.25 -15.48 11.49
C LEU A 266 -9.46 -16.98 11.28
N ASP A 267 -10.70 -17.47 11.42
CA ASP A 267 -11.04 -18.87 11.17
C ASP A 267 -10.71 -19.26 9.71
N LEU A 268 -10.98 -18.39 8.74
CA LEU A 268 -10.58 -18.57 7.33
C LEU A 268 -9.06 -18.58 7.17
N CYS A 269 -8.34 -17.69 7.87
CA CYS A 269 -6.89 -17.70 7.86
C CYS A 269 -6.35 -19.06 8.31
N GLU A 270 -6.82 -19.59 9.44
CA GLU A 270 -6.33 -20.83 10.04
C GLU A 270 -6.70 -22.08 9.22
N SER A 271 -7.96 -22.14 8.77
CA SER A 271 -8.48 -23.34 8.11
C SER A 271 -8.00 -23.48 6.66
N ASP A 272 -7.66 -22.38 5.98
CA ASP A 272 -7.47 -22.40 4.54
C ASP A 272 -6.29 -21.54 4.04
N TYR A 273 -6.19 -20.25 4.42
CA TYR A 273 -5.20 -19.39 3.79
C TYR A 273 -3.78 -19.70 4.24
N ILE A 274 -3.55 -19.85 5.54
CA ILE A 274 -2.23 -20.17 6.11
C ILE A 274 -1.62 -21.46 5.54
N PRO A 275 -2.37 -22.58 5.39
CA PRO A 275 -1.83 -23.79 4.76
C PRO A 275 -1.33 -23.59 3.33
N ASN A 276 -1.88 -22.60 2.62
CA ASN A 276 -1.60 -22.31 1.21
C ASN A 276 -0.65 -21.11 0.99
N LEU A 277 -0.16 -20.48 2.06
CA LEU A 277 0.82 -19.38 1.95
C LEU A 277 2.13 -19.83 1.30
N GLY A 278 2.80 -18.86 0.66
CA GLY A 278 4.08 -19.06 0.00
C GLY A 278 5.15 -19.60 0.93
N LYS A 279 6.01 -20.46 0.39
CA LYS A 279 7.13 -21.09 1.10
C LYS A 279 8.43 -20.73 0.43
N GLU A 280 9.54 -20.86 1.15
CA GLU A 280 10.88 -20.75 0.58
C GLU A 280 11.10 -21.85 -0.47
N ASP A 281 11.90 -21.53 -1.48
CA ASP A 281 12.19 -22.46 -2.56
C ASP A 281 12.68 -23.81 -2.04
N GLN A 282 12.10 -24.89 -2.54
CA GLN A 282 12.42 -26.28 -2.19
C GLN A 282 12.33 -26.58 -0.68
N SER A 283 11.47 -25.85 0.04
CA SER A 283 11.31 -25.94 1.50
C SER A 283 9.85 -26.06 1.91
N THR A 284 9.63 -26.50 3.13
CA THR A 284 8.33 -26.38 3.83
C THR A 284 8.26 -25.16 4.73
N GLU A 285 9.37 -24.42 4.86
CA GLU A 285 9.45 -23.21 5.66
C GLU A 285 8.64 -22.08 5.00
N MET A 286 7.86 -21.36 5.79
CA MET A 286 7.10 -20.20 5.33
C MET A 286 8.07 -19.14 4.81
N LYS A 287 7.71 -18.51 3.69
CA LYS A 287 8.53 -17.49 3.03
C LYS A 287 8.85 -16.34 4.01
N TYR A 288 10.12 -15.95 4.07
CA TYR A 288 10.62 -14.81 4.86
C TYR A 288 11.67 -13.97 4.12
N THR A 289 12.17 -14.47 2.98
CA THR A 289 13.25 -13.80 2.24
C THR A 289 12.75 -12.75 1.26
N TRP A 290 11.50 -12.84 0.81
CA TRP A 290 10.94 -11.91 -0.15
C TRP A 290 10.38 -10.64 0.53
N GLY A 291 10.53 -9.49 -0.14
CA GLY A 291 10.02 -8.21 0.35
C GLY A 291 8.55 -8.01 0.00
N MET A 292 7.82 -7.30 0.87
CA MET A 292 6.43 -6.93 0.64
C MET A 292 6.30 -6.02 -0.59
N CYS A 293 5.36 -6.34 -1.47
CA CYS A 293 5.05 -5.57 -2.67
C CYS A 293 3.62 -5.88 -3.15
N TRP A 294 3.19 -5.27 -4.26
CA TRP A 294 1.89 -5.47 -4.86
C TRP A 294 1.58 -6.94 -5.25
N ASP A 295 2.57 -7.79 -5.51
CA ASP A 295 2.43 -9.21 -5.86
C ASP A 295 2.72 -10.16 -4.68
N ASP A 296 3.17 -9.66 -3.56
CA ASP A 296 3.47 -10.48 -2.37
C ASP A 296 3.24 -9.65 -1.11
N VAL A 297 2.11 -9.83 -0.48
CA VAL A 297 1.72 -9.16 0.75
C VAL A 297 1.81 -10.06 1.97
N GLN A 298 2.38 -11.26 1.82
CA GLN A 298 2.46 -12.26 2.88
C GLN A 298 3.12 -11.74 4.15
N GLN A 299 4.17 -10.92 4.04
CA GLN A 299 4.87 -10.39 5.22
C GLN A 299 4.00 -9.39 6.00
N GLY A 300 3.24 -8.55 5.27
CA GLY A 300 2.23 -7.67 5.88
C GLY A 300 1.14 -8.46 6.60
N GLY A 301 0.58 -9.48 5.94
CA GLY A 301 -0.37 -10.41 6.53
C GLY A 301 0.17 -11.12 7.78
N THR A 302 1.44 -11.57 7.73
CA THR A 302 2.14 -12.21 8.86
C THR A 302 2.23 -11.28 10.07
N LEU A 303 2.61 -10.02 9.85
CA LEU A 303 2.67 -9.03 10.92
C LEU A 303 1.29 -8.74 11.51
N LEU A 304 0.29 -8.49 10.65
CA LEU A 304 -1.09 -8.22 11.12
C LEU A 304 -1.67 -9.40 11.88
N TYR A 305 -1.47 -10.63 11.41
CA TYR A 305 -1.96 -11.83 12.10
C TYR A 305 -1.29 -11.98 13.48
N ALA A 306 0.01 -11.75 13.56
CA ALA A 306 0.72 -11.76 14.83
C ALA A 306 0.20 -10.68 15.81
N LEU A 307 -0.16 -9.49 15.30
CA LEU A 307 -0.73 -8.41 16.10
C LEU A 307 -2.18 -8.69 16.50
N ASN A 308 -2.99 -9.23 15.60
CA ASN A 308 -4.40 -9.53 15.82
C ASN A 308 -4.61 -10.69 16.83
N THR A 309 -3.76 -11.72 16.77
CA THR A 309 -3.86 -12.91 17.62
C THR A 309 -3.00 -12.85 18.87
N GLY A 310 -1.93 -12.09 18.85
CA GLY A 310 -0.91 -12.10 19.91
C GLY A 310 0.01 -13.32 19.88
N ASP A 311 -0.12 -14.21 18.87
CA ASP A 311 0.58 -15.49 18.79
C ASP A 311 2.10 -15.29 18.66
N ALA A 312 2.85 -15.96 19.54
CA ALA A 312 4.30 -15.87 19.61
C ALA A 312 5.00 -16.50 18.39
N THR A 313 4.42 -17.53 17.81
CA THR A 313 4.96 -18.23 16.61
C THR A 313 4.95 -17.29 15.42
N TRP A 314 3.88 -16.52 15.24
CA TRP A 314 3.75 -15.55 14.15
C TRP A 314 4.63 -14.31 14.35
N LYS A 315 4.82 -13.88 15.60
CA LYS A 315 5.81 -12.86 15.94
C LYS A 315 7.22 -13.31 15.59
N GLU A 316 7.55 -14.57 15.89
CA GLU A 316 8.84 -15.16 15.53
C GLU A 316 9.00 -15.29 14.02
N GLN A 317 7.95 -15.68 13.28
CA GLN A 317 7.99 -15.75 11.82
C GLN A 317 8.29 -14.39 11.19
N PHE A 318 7.64 -13.33 11.68
CA PHE A 318 7.92 -11.97 11.20
C PHE A 318 9.33 -11.49 11.63
N ARG A 319 9.82 -11.90 12.83
CA ARG A 319 11.18 -11.61 13.26
C ARG A 319 12.23 -12.21 12.34
N LYS A 320 12.03 -13.42 11.82
CA LYS A 320 12.93 -14.05 10.82
C LYS A 320 13.05 -13.17 9.58
N HIS A 321 11.92 -12.64 9.09
CA HIS A 321 11.91 -11.71 7.96
C HIS A 321 12.74 -10.47 8.27
N LEU A 322 12.49 -9.79 9.38
CA LEU A 322 13.25 -8.59 9.78
C LEU A 322 14.75 -8.88 9.92
N GLU A 323 15.13 -10.01 10.53
CA GLU A 323 16.53 -10.38 10.68
C GLU A 323 17.19 -10.66 9.33
N TYR A 324 16.51 -11.39 8.42
CA TYR A 324 17.04 -11.62 7.09
C TYR A 324 17.35 -10.30 6.36
N TRP A 325 16.48 -9.29 6.51
CA TRP A 325 16.65 -7.97 5.89
C TRP A 325 17.63 -7.05 6.59
N THR A 326 18.04 -7.34 7.80
CA THR A 326 18.91 -6.47 8.62
C THR A 326 20.22 -7.15 9.02
N THR A 327 20.19 -8.03 10.00
CA THR A 327 21.38 -8.64 10.64
C THR A 327 21.72 -10.03 10.14
N GLY A 328 20.81 -10.63 9.37
CA GLY A 328 20.90 -12.01 8.91
C GLY A 328 20.13 -13.00 9.78
N TYR A 329 19.56 -14.03 9.15
CA TYR A 329 18.88 -15.16 9.79
C TYR A 329 19.35 -16.48 9.20
N GLY A 330 19.65 -17.47 10.06
CA GLY A 330 20.06 -18.81 9.60
C GLY A 330 21.31 -18.84 8.72
N GLY A 331 22.20 -17.87 8.85
CA GLY A 331 23.40 -17.72 8.01
C GLY A 331 23.12 -17.11 6.64
N LYS A 332 21.92 -16.63 6.40
CA LYS A 332 21.49 -15.91 5.17
C LYS A 332 21.14 -14.47 5.50
N GLN A 333 21.38 -13.57 4.56
CA GLN A 333 21.03 -12.16 4.66
C GLN A 333 20.75 -11.62 3.26
N ILE A 334 19.87 -10.62 3.14
CA ILE A 334 19.67 -9.87 1.91
C ILE A 334 21.00 -9.22 1.47
N ASN A 335 21.22 -9.10 0.16
CA ASN A 335 22.35 -8.34 -0.34
C ASN A 335 22.21 -6.85 0.00
N HIS A 336 23.35 -6.20 0.21
CA HIS A 336 23.40 -4.76 0.41
C HIS A 336 24.31 -4.11 -0.62
N THR A 337 23.97 -2.88 -0.98
CA THR A 337 24.88 -2.01 -1.74
C THR A 337 26.10 -1.64 -0.88
N PRO A 338 27.20 -1.13 -1.47
CA PRO A 338 28.35 -0.64 -0.69
C PRO A 338 27.97 0.42 0.37
N ASP A 339 26.89 1.18 0.15
CA ASP A 339 26.39 2.19 1.08
C ASP A 339 25.36 1.66 2.08
N GLY A 340 25.11 0.34 2.10
CA GLY A 340 24.30 -0.34 3.11
C GLY A 340 22.80 -0.42 2.79
N LEU A 341 22.35 -0.03 1.57
CA LEU A 341 20.95 -0.18 1.17
C LEU A 341 20.66 -1.63 0.78
N ALA A 342 19.53 -2.16 1.23
CA ALA A 342 19.09 -3.50 0.86
C ALA A 342 18.83 -3.61 -0.64
N TRP A 343 19.23 -4.72 -1.25
CA TRP A 343 19.05 -4.96 -2.68
C TRP A 343 18.51 -6.37 -2.94
N LEU A 344 17.31 -6.47 -3.44
CA LEU A 344 16.64 -7.72 -3.77
C LEU A 344 16.65 -8.00 -5.27
N THR A 345 16.20 -7.06 -6.08
CA THR A 345 16.09 -7.17 -7.53
C THR A 345 16.47 -5.88 -8.24
N ASN A 346 16.67 -5.95 -9.55
CA ASN A 346 16.96 -4.76 -10.38
C ASN A 346 15.74 -3.86 -10.57
N TRP A 347 14.53 -4.39 -10.41
CA TRP A 347 13.29 -3.66 -10.65
C TRP A 347 12.68 -3.16 -9.35
N GLY A 348 12.26 -1.89 -9.33
CA GLY A 348 11.60 -1.29 -8.16
C GLY A 348 12.51 -1.26 -6.92
N SER A 349 13.81 -1.03 -7.08
CA SER A 349 14.80 -1.14 -6.02
C SER A 349 14.54 -0.25 -4.81
N LEU A 350 13.89 0.92 -4.98
CA LEU A 350 13.62 1.85 -3.87
C LEU A 350 12.70 1.24 -2.80
N ARG A 351 11.76 0.38 -3.19
CA ARG A 351 10.87 -0.30 -2.23
C ARG A 351 11.61 -1.28 -1.31
N HIS A 352 12.81 -1.70 -1.71
CA HIS A 352 13.63 -2.64 -0.94
C HIS A 352 14.73 -1.93 -0.15
N ALA A 353 15.09 -0.71 -0.55
CA ALA A 353 16.22 0.02 0.01
C ALA A 353 15.89 0.70 1.35
N THR A 354 14.61 0.89 1.64
CA THR A 354 14.13 1.52 2.87
C THR A 354 13.85 0.49 3.94
#